data_fe2290a15ec9b5d502b5a7c1efd3b45c
#
_entry.id   fe2290a15ec9b5d502b5a7c1efd3b45c
#
_cell.length_a   1.000
_cell.length_b   1.000
_cell.length_c   1.000
_cell.angle_alpha   90.00
_cell.angle_beta   90.00
_cell.angle_gamma   90.00
#
_symmetry.space_group_name_H-M   'P 1'
#
loop_
_entity.id
_entity.type
_entity.pdbx_description
1 polymer ?
#
loop_
_entity_poly.entity_id
_entity_poly.type
_entity_poly.pdbx_seq_one_letter_code
_entity_poly.pdbx_strand_id
1 'polypeptide(L)'
;MVEELELDVLAFQDHPYQPGFLDTWTLLSFLAAPTSRVRLLPDVANVPLRPPAVLARSAATLDILSGGRLELGLGAGYFLEAIAAMGGPRRTAPENVDALEEAITIIRRLWTPGPPVHFSGRWYRLEGARPGPRTSAP
;
A
#
# COMPACT_ATOMS: atom_id res chain seq x y z
N MET A 1 8.90 8.95 22.57
CA MET A 1 10.17 9.06 21.80
C MET A 1 9.94 9.68 20.41
N VAL A 2 9.25 9.05 19.44
CA VAL A 2 9.00 9.68 18.12
C VAL A 2 8.08 10.91 18.22
N GLU A 3 7.04 10.85 19.04
CA GLU A 3 6.11 11.97 19.24
C GLU A 3 6.70 13.11 20.09
N GLU A 4 7.71 12.82 20.89
CA GLU A 4 8.48 13.84 21.63
C GLU A 4 9.35 14.71 20.70
N LEU A 5 9.68 14.20 19.51
CA LEU A 5 10.40 14.93 18.48
C LEU A 5 9.50 15.85 17.64
N GLU A 6 8.21 15.90 17.93
CA GLU A 6 7.21 16.71 17.23
C GLU A 6 7.16 16.52 15.70
N LEU A 7 7.57 15.33 15.21
CA LEU A 7 7.51 15.00 13.79
C LEU A 7 6.05 14.86 13.33
N ASP A 8 5.77 15.31 12.11
CA ASP A 8 4.45 15.22 11.50
C ASP A 8 4.19 13.86 10.82
N VAL A 9 5.23 13.26 10.27
CA VAL A 9 5.13 12.03 9.47
C VAL A 9 6.30 11.09 9.77
N LEU A 10 5.99 9.80 9.89
CA LEU A 10 6.94 8.70 9.84
C LEU A 10 6.84 8.03 8.47
N ALA A 11 7.89 8.15 7.67
CA ALA A 11 7.96 7.59 6.33
C ALA A 11 9.00 6.46 6.27
N PHE A 12 8.64 5.32 5.66
CA PHE A 12 9.54 4.19 5.46
C PHE A 12 9.48 3.68 4.03
N GLN A 13 10.66 3.38 3.46
CA GLN A 13 10.78 2.77 2.15
C GLN A 13 10.27 1.33 2.16
N ASP A 14 9.45 0.96 1.16
CA ASP A 14 8.97 -0.41 0.98
C ASP A 14 9.84 -1.17 -0.03
N HIS A 15 11.01 -1.55 0.43
CA HIS A 15 12.01 -2.30 -0.34
C HIS A 15 12.26 -3.68 0.31
N PRO A 16 11.33 -4.64 0.21
CA PRO A 16 11.43 -5.93 0.88
C PRO A 16 12.58 -6.81 0.36
N TYR A 17 13.18 -6.45 -0.77
CA TYR A 17 14.38 -7.07 -1.33
C TYR A 17 15.69 -6.58 -0.68
N GLN A 18 15.63 -5.61 0.22
CA GLN A 18 16.81 -5.13 0.96
C GLN A 18 16.96 -5.92 2.27
N PRO A 19 18.02 -6.75 2.43
CA PRO A 19 18.13 -7.65 3.56
C PRO A 19 18.20 -6.95 4.94
N GLY A 20 18.63 -5.71 4.97
CA GLY A 20 18.73 -4.91 6.20
C GLY A 20 17.44 -4.16 6.58
N PHE A 21 16.40 -4.23 5.76
CA PHE A 21 15.14 -3.51 6.01
C PHE A 21 14.10 -4.44 6.65
N LEU A 22 13.37 -3.91 7.61
CA LEU A 22 12.16 -4.55 8.10
C LEU A 22 11.04 -4.38 7.08
N ASP A 23 10.08 -5.32 7.06
CA ASP A 23 8.89 -5.16 6.22
C ASP A 23 8.12 -3.91 6.63
N THR A 24 7.90 -3.02 5.67
CA THR A 24 7.34 -1.68 5.91
C THR A 24 5.94 -1.73 6.50
N TRP A 25 5.07 -2.65 6.05
CA TRP A 25 3.70 -2.75 6.56
C TRP A 25 3.65 -3.27 7.99
N THR A 26 4.50 -4.24 8.30
CA THR A 26 4.65 -4.76 9.66
C THR A 26 5.18 -3.66 10.58
N LEU A 27 6.20 -2.92 10.15
CA LEU A 27 6.78 -1.83 10.93
C LEU A 27 5.79 -0.69 11.18
N LEU A 28 5.08 -0.22 10.15
CA LEU A 28 4.07 0.82 10.28
C LEU A 28 2.94 0.39 11.22
N SER A 29 2.49 -0.87 11.12
CA SER A 29 1.45 -1.42 12.00
C SER A 29 1.91 -1.48 13.45
N PHE A 30 3.16 -1.89 13.69
CA PHE A 30 3.75 -1.90 15.03
C PHE A 30 3.86 -0.49 15.61
N LEU A 31 4.28 0.49 14.82
CA LEU A 31 4.44 1.88 15.25
C LEU A 31 3.11 2.62 15.41
N ALA A 32 2.05 2.18 14.76
CA ALA A 32 0.71 2.75 14.94
C ALA A 32 0.20 2.59 16.38
N ALA A 33 0.54 1.49 17.06
CA ALA A 33 0.05 1.19 18.40
C ALA A 33 0.60 2.12 19.50
N PRO A 34 1.92 2.42 19.58
CA PRO A 34 2.49 3.30 20.60
C PRO A 34 2.47 4.78 20.23
N THR A 35 1.85 5.17 19.10
CA THR A 35 1.75 6.57 18.65
C THR A 35 0.30 7.01 18.55
N SER A 36 0.05 8.32 18.64
CA SER A 36 -1.31 8.88 18.65
C SER A 36 -1.51 10.05 17.66
N ARG A 37 -0.44 10.74 17.26
CA ARG A 37 -0.50 11.96 16.47
C ARG A 37 0.22 11.85 15.12
N VAL A 38 1.41 11.27 15.10
CA VAL A 38 2.26 11.21 13.90
C VAL A 38 1.59 10.40 12.80
N ARG A 39 1.60 10.92 11.57
CA ARG A 39 1.09 10.22 10.38
C ARG A 39 2.08 9.13 9.94
N LEU A 40 1.57 8.11 9.32
CA LEU A 40 2.31 6.91 8.91
C LEU A 40 2.28 6.80 7.38
N LEU A 41 3.47 6.70 6.75
CA LEU A 41 3.59 6.75 5.30
C LEU A 41 4.52 5.64 4.79
N PRO A 42 4.04 4.68 3.97
CA PRO A 42 4.95 3.93 3.12
C PRO A 42 5.42 4.86 1.99
N ASP A 43 6.72 5.16 1.94
CA ASP A 43 7.31 6.08 0.94
C ASP A 43 8.27 5.32 0.01
N VAL A 44 7.75 4.64 -0.95
CA VAL A 44 6.35 4.40 -1.31
C VAL A 44 6.06 2.90 -1.31
N ALA A 45 4.79 2.49 -1.14
CA ALA A 45 4.42 1.07 -1.20
C ALA A 45 4.78 0.46 -2.57
N ASN A 46 5.48 -0.68 -2.56
CA ASN A 46 5.93 -1.37 -3.77
C ASN A 46 4.80 -2.17 -4.39
N VAL A 47 3.99 -1.52 -5.26
CA VAL A 47 2.78 -2.12 -5.84
C VAL A 47 3.04 -3.43 -6.59
N PRO A 48 4.15 -3.61 -7.36
CA PRO A 48 4.47 -4.90 -7.98
C PRO A 48 4.57 -6.09 -7.01
N LEU A 49 4.94 -5.86 -5.76
CA LEU A 49 5.06 -6.91 -4.74
C LEU A 49 3.84 -6.99 -3.81
N ARG A 50 2.83 -6.15 -4.01
CA ARG A 50 1.62 -6.09 -3.17
C ARG A 50 0.36 -6.08 -4.04
N PRO A 51 -0.35 -7.22 -4.17
CA PRO A 51 -1.59 -7.28 -4.94
C PRO A 51 -2.55 -6.15 -4.53
N PRO A 52 -3.10 -5.35 -5.48
CA PRO A 52 -3.84 -4.13 -5.17
C PRO A 52 -5.03 -4.33 -4.23
N ALA A 53 -5.74 -5.44 -4.35
CA ALA A 53 -6.88 -5.73 -3.47
C ALA A 53 -6.45 -6.02 -2.02
N VAL A 54 -5.30 -6.71 -1.84
CA VAL A 54 -4.73 -6.97 -0.51
C VAL A 54 -4.17 -5.67 0.07
N LEU A 55 -3.47 -4.88 -0.75
CA LEU A 55 -2.94 -3.57 -0.36
C LEU A 55 -4.05 -2.62 0.09
N ALA A 56 -5.16 -2.53 -0.66
CA ALA A 56 -6.33 -1.74 -0.28
C ALA A 56 -6.88 -2.15 1.10
N ARG A 57 -6.95 -3.46 1.37
CA ARG A 57 -7.41 -4.01 2.65
C ARG A 57 -6.45 -3.66 3.79
N SER A 58 -5.15 -3.87 3.59
CA SER A 58 -4.13 -3.57 4.59
C SER A 58 -4.10 -2.09 4.94
N ALA A 59 -4.13 -1.22 3.91
CA ALA A 59 -4.15 0.22 4.09
C ALA A 59 -5.39 0.69 4.86
N ALA A 60 -6.59 0.27 4.46
CA ALA A 60 -7.82 0.61 5.17
C ALA A 60 -7.81 0.10 6.62
N THR A 61 -7.25 -1.07 6.86
CA THR A 61 -7.14 -1.63 8.22
C THR A 61 -6.20 -0.79 9.09
N LEU A 62 -5.01 -0.45 8.56
CA LEU A 62 -4.05 0.36 9.29
C LEU A 62 -4.58 1.79 9.55
N ASP A 63 -5.30 2.37 8.59
CA ASP A 63 -5.95 3.67 8.75
C ASP A 63 -6.95 3.65 9.91
N ILE A 64 -7.82 2.65 9.96
CA ILE A 64 -8.79 2.48 11.07
C ILE A 64 -8.07 2.28 12.42
N LEU A 65 -7.10 1.36 12.49
CA LEU A 65 -6.39 1.05 13.71
C LEU A 65 -5.55 2.22 14.23
N SER A 66 -5.06 3.06 13.34
CA SER A 66 -4.30 4.26 13.69
C SER A 66 -5.18 5.49 13.96
N GLY A 67 -6.51 5.41 13.76
CA GLY A 67 -7.40 6.56 13.92
C GLY A 67 -7.29 7.58 12.78
N GLY A 68 -7.10 7.14 11.54
CA GLY A 68 -7.06 8.00 10.35
C GLY A 68 -5.69 8.62 10.08
N ARG A 69 -4.61 8.00 10.53
CA ARG A 69 -3.25 8.55 10.40
C ARG A 69 -2.43 7.98 9.25
N LEU A 70 -3.02 7.09 8.44
CA LEU A 70 -2.31 6.54 7.29
C LEU A 70 -2.36 7.50 6.10
N GLU A 71 -1.20 7.78 5.54
CA GLU A 71 -1.02 8.34 4.20
C GLU A 71 -0.54 7.23 3.28
N LEU A 72 -1.18 7.00 2.14
CA LEU A 72 -0.80 5.92 1.24
C LEU A 72 0.00 6.42 0.04
N GLY A 73 1.32 6.37 0.13
CA GLY A 73 2.20 6.55 -1.03
C GLY A 73 2.29 5.27 -1.86
N LEU A 74 2.12 5.36 -3.18
CA LEU A 74 2.14 4.22 -4.11
C LEU A 74 3.25 4.37 -5.14
N GLY A 75 4.04 3.32 -5.37
CA GLY A 75 5.12 3.29 -6.34
C GLY A 75 4.97 2.19 -7.38
N ALA A 76 5.30 2.54 -8.63
CA ALA A 76 5.28 1.60 -9.76
C ALA A 76 6.34 0.49 -9.66
N GLY A 77 7.36 0.66 -8.80
CA GLY A 77 8.50 -0.24 -8.70
C GLY A 77 9.62 0.10 -9.68
N TYR A 78 10.75 0.54 -9.15
CA TYR A 78 11.91 0.96 -9.93
C TYR A 78 12.96 -0.15 -10.11
N PHE A 79 13.21 -0.93 -9.06
CA PHE A 79 14.25 -1.97 -9.07
C PHE A 79 13.73 -3.29 -9.65
N LEU A 80 13.56 -3.34 -10.98
CA LEU A 80 12.87 -4.41 -11.70
C LEU A 80 13.43 -5.81 -11.42
N GLU A 81 14.76 -5.94 -11.43
CA GLU A 81 15.42 -7.24 -11.18
C GLU A 81 15.25 -7.70 -9.72
N ALA A 82 15.31 -6.78 -8.76
CA ALA A 82 15.09 -7.09 -7.36
C ALA A 82 13.63 -7.49 -7.09
N ILE A 83 12.68 -6.81 -7.73
CA ILE A 83 11.25 -7.17 -7.69
C ILE A 83 11.04 -8.58 -8.25
N ALA A 84 11.65 -8.88 -9.40
CA ALA A 84 11.53 -10.22 -10.01
C ALA A 84 12.21 -11.31 -9.14
N ALA A 85 13.31 -11.00 -8.48
CA ALA A 85 13.97 -11.92 -7.55
C ALA A 85 13.12 -12.27 -6.33
N MET A 86 12.23 -11.36 -5.91
CA MET A 86 11.24 -11.60 -4.83
C MET A 86 9.96 -12.31 -5.32
N GLY A 87 9.93 -12.78 -6.57
CA GLY A 87 8.75 -13.42 -7.15
C GLY A 87 7.73 -12.44 -7.73
N GLY A 88 8.07 -11.16 -7.81
CA GLY A 88 7.24 -10.14 -8.45
C GLY A 88 7.21 -10.28 -9.97
N PRO A 89 6.32 -9.53 -10.64
CA PRO A 89 6.17 -9.62 -12.09
C PRO A 89 7.40 -9.08 -12.83
N ARG A 90 7.71 -9.71 -13.97
CA ARG A 90 8.69 -9.17 -14.93
C ARG A 90 7.97 -8.23 -15.90
N ARG A 91 8.10 -6.94 -15.65
CA ARG A 91 7.53 -5.86 -16.45
C ARG A 91 8.60 -4.82 -16.76
N THR A 92 8.47 -4.10 -17.86
CA THR A 92 9.24 -2.89 -18.15
C THR A 92 8.77 -1.73 -17.26
N ALA A 93 9.56 -0.66 -17.17
CA ALA A 93 9.16 0.52 -16.39
C ALA A 93 7.84 1.15 -16.88
N PRO A 94 7.60 1.34 -18.20
CA PRO A 94 6.28 1.80 -18.67
C PRO A 94 5.13 0.86 -18.29
N GLU A 95 5.32 -0.45 -18.42
CA GLU A 95 4.30 -1.43 -18.04
C GLU A 95 3.99 -1.40 -16.54
N ASN A 96 4.97 -1.11 -15.69
CA ASN A 96 4.74 -0.94 -14.26
C ASN A 96 3.94 0.34 -13.96
N VAL A 97 4.12 1.41 -14.74
CA VAL A 97 3.29 2.63 -14.63
C VAL A 97 1.84 2.34 -15.03
N ASP A 98 1.61 1.66 -16.16
CA ASP A 98 0.26 1.24 -16.56
C ASP A 98 -0.40 0.36 -15.48
N ALA A 99 0.36 -0.58 -14.90
CA ALA A 99 -0.12 -1.43 -13.82
C ALA A 99 -0.44 -0.63 -12.54
N LEU A 100 0.32 0.42 -12.24
CA LEU A 100 0.03 1.31 -11.12
C LEU A 100 -1.30 2.05 -11.31
N GLU A 101 -1.63 2.50 -12.51
CA GLU A 101 -2.91 3.15 -12.81
C GLU A 101 -4.10 2.19 -12.56
N GLU A 102 -3.98 0.94 -13.01
CA GLU A 102 -4.97 -0.09 -12.71
C GLU A 102 -5.08 -0.35 -11.19
N ALA A 103 -3.95 -0.43 -10.50
CA ALA A 103 -3.91 -0.64 -9.05
C ALA A 103 -4.61 0.49 -8.29
N ILE A 104 -4.36 1.75 -8.64
CA ILE A 104 -5.03 2.92 -8.06
C ILE A 104 -6.55 2.83 -8.26
N THR A 105 -6.96 2.45 -9.47
CA THR A 105 -8.38 2.27 -9.80
C THR A 105 -9.03 1.19 -8.94
N ILE A 106 -8.36 0.06 -8.76
CA ILE A 106 -8.83 -1.05 -7.92
C ILE A 106 -8.93 -0.62 -6.45
N ILE A 107 -7.89 0.02 -5.92
CA ILE A 107 -7.84 0.48 -4.53
C ILE A 107 -8.99 1.43 -4.24
N ARG A 108 -9.21 2.44 -5.09
CA ARG A 108 -10.31 3.41 -4.94
C ARG A 108 -11.68 2.74 -4.97
N ARG A 109 -11.89 1.77 -5.88
CA ARG A 109 -13.15 1.02 -5.94
C ARG A 109 -13.40 0.19 -4.68
N LEU A 110 -12.35 -0.41 -4.10
CA LEU A 110 -12.47 -1.21 -2.89
C LEU A 110 -12.67 -0.36 -1.63
N TRP A 111 -12.29 0.89 -1.64
CA TRP A 111 -12.57 1.84 -0.57
C TRP A 111 -13.95 2.51 -0.69
N THR A 112 -14.53 2.50 -1.89
CA THR A 112 -15.87 3.02 -2.12
C THR A 112 -16.92 1.99 -1.74
N PRO A 113 -17.90 2.31 -0.85
CA PRO A 113 -18.98 1.40 -0.54
C PRO A 113 -19.81 1.05 -1.77
N GLY A 114 -20.15 -0.22 -1.93
CA GLY A 114 -20.92 -0.65 -3.09
C GLY A 114 -20.97 -2.17 -3.28
N PRO A 115 -21.42 -2.64 -4.43
CA PRO A 115 -21.47 -4.05 -4.77
C PRO A 115 -20.05 -4.62 -4.89
N PRO A 116 -19.92 -5.96 -4.97
CA PRO A 116 -18.64 -6.61 -5.23
C PRO A 116 -17.96 -6.05 -6.49
N VAL A 117 -16.66 -5.76 -6.38
CA VAL A 117 -15.86 -5.16 -7.45
C VAL A 117 -15.43 -6.23 -8.44
N HIS A 118 -15.79 -6.05 -9.70
CA HIS A 118 -15.23 -6.77 -10.83
C HIS A 118 -14.31 -5.83 -11.61
N PHE A 119 -13.13 -6.28 -11.93
CA PHE A 119 -12.15 -5.52 -12.70
C PHE A 119 -11.45 -6.45 -13.70
N SER A 120 -11.35 -6.05 -14.94
CA SER A 120 -10.65 -6.78 -15.99
C SER A 120 -9.73 -5.81 -16.73
N GLY A 121 -8.50 -5.70 -16.22
CA GLY A 121 -7.43 -4.93 -16.83
C GLY A 121 -6.44 -5.82 -17.57
N ARG A 122 -5.38 -5.20 -18.06
CA ARG A 122 -4.24 -5.91 -18.68
C ARG A 122 -3.38 -6.59 -17.61
N TRP A 123 -3.24 -5.96 -16.44
CA TRP A 123 -2.31 -6.35 -15.38
C TRP A 123 -2.98 -7.01 -14.19
N TYR A 124 -4.21 -6.62 -13.90
CA TYR A 124 -4.96 -7.14 -12.76
C TYR A 124 -6.37 -7.58 -13.16
N ARG A 125 -6.86 -8.59 -12.44
CA ARG A 125 -8.22 -9.09 -12.59
C ARG A 125 -8.83 -9.34 -11.21
N LEU A 126 -10.05 -8.87 -10.99
CA LEU A 126 -10.85 -9.13 -9.80
C LEU A 126 -12.20 -9.72 -10.20
N GLU A 127 -12.63 -10.73 -9.47
CA GLU A 127 -13.90 -11.44 -9.69
C GLU A 127 -14.75 -11.38 -8.43
N GLY A 128 -15.42 -10.25 -8.19
CA GLY A 128 -16.32 -10.08 -7.06
C GLY A 128 -15.64 -9.78 -5.73
N ALA A 129 -14.53 -9.06 -5.72
CA ALA A 129 -13.87 -8.61 -4.51
C ALA A 129 -14.77 -7.65 -3.73
N ARG A 130 -14.99 -7.91 -2.43
CA ARG A 130 -15.89 -7.09 -1.60
C ARG A 130 -15.20 -5.84 -1.10
N PRO A 131 -15.81 -4.64 -1.27
CA PRO A 131 -15.31 -3.38 -0.73
C PRO A 131 -15.19 -3.38 0.80
N GLY A 132 -14.36 -2.50 1.32
CA GLY A 132 -14.14 -2.27 2.75
C GLY A 132 -12.94 -3.00 3.35
N PRO A 133 -12.62 -2.74 4.64
CA PRO A 133 -13.31 -1.78 5.50
C PRO A 133 -13.24 -0.35 4.96
N ARG A 134 -14.06 0.57 5.51
CA ARG A 134 -14.02 1.99 5.12
C ARG A 134 -12.82 2.67 5.80
N THR A 135 -12.08 3.45 5.04
CA THR A 135 -11.05 4.35 5.56
C THR A 135 -11.69 5.53 6.29
N SER A 136 -10.92 6.19 7.15
CA SER A 136 -11.34 7.43 7.81
C SER A 136 -11.23 8.64 6.87
N ALA A 137 -10.33 8.55 5.89
CA ALA A 137 -10.17 9.55 4.84
C ALA A 137 -11.15 9.33 3.67
N PRO A 138 -11.59 10.40 3.02
CA PRO A 138 -12.46 10.34 1.85
C PRO A 138 -11.78 9.77 0.59
#